data_90d73ecbe46fff51e5ca97fa112253f2
#
_entry.id   90d73ecbe46fff51e5ca97fa112253f2
#
_cell.length_a   1.000
_cell.length_b   1.000
_cell.length_c   1.000
_cell.angle_alpha   90.00
_cell.angle_beta   90.00
_cell.angle_gamma   90.00
#
_symmetry.space_group_name_H-M   'P 1'
#
loop_
_entity.id
_entity.type
_entity.pdbx_description
1 polymer ?
#
loop_
_entity_poly.entity_id
_entity_poly.type
_entity_poly.pdbx_seq_one_letter_code
_entity_poly.pdbx_strand_id
1 'polypeptide(L)'
;MKYSNDIVIDVSVDEIIAIFENPENLKHWQPDIKSFTHLKGDLGQPGAVTRLKVDMIIREIEMTETVISRNVPDAIVLKYEADGVVNTVTNSFIVLAPSKTKWVMNNHFTFAGFMKFASGPLKPIFRKKTYDTMKQLKKFAESR
;
A
#
# COMPACT_ATOMS: atom_id res chain seq x y z
N MET A 1 0.50 6.24 -15.19
CA MET A 1 -0.71 6.67 -14.47
C MET A 1 -0.33 7.03 -13.05
N LYS A 2 -0.69 8.23 -12.63
CA LYS A 2 -0.36 8.72 -11.28
C LYS A 2 -1.62 9.23 -10.60
N TYR A 3 -1.76 8.95 -9.31
CA TYR A 3 -2.79 9.55 -8.47
C TYR A 3 -2.35 9.58 -7.00
N SER A 4 -3.00 10.43 -6.23
CA SER A 4 -2.72 10.61 -4.82
C SER A 4 -4.01 10.58 -4.01
N ASN A 5 -3.95 9.96 -2.84
CA ASN A 5 -5.00 9.98 -1.85
C ASN A 5 -4.40 10.36 -0.50
N ASP A 6 -5.22 10.95 0.36
CA ASP A 6 -4.83 11.19 1.74
C ASP A 6 -6.02 10.99 2.68
N ILE A 7 -5.71 10.70 3.94
CA ILE A 7 -6.71 10.51 4.98
C ILE A 7 -6.11 10.90 6.34
N VAL A 8 -6.93 11.50 7.18
CA VAL A 8 -6.55 11.84 8.55
C VAL A 8 -7.02 10.73 9.49
N ILE A 9 -6.12 10.24 10.32
CA ILE A 9 -6.34 9.15 11.27
C ILE A 9 -6.07 9.68 12.67
N ASP A 10 -7.01 9.48 13.60
CA ASP A 10 -6.91 9.96 14.98
C ASP A 10 -6.09 9.00 15.84
N VAL A 11 -4.82 8.82 15.45
CA VAL A 11 -3.85 7.93 16.08
C VAL A 11 -2.47 8.57 15.91
N SER A 12 -1.56 8.32 16.87
CA SER A 12 -0.19 8.85 16.77
C SER A 12 0.56 8.29 15.57
N VAL A 13 1.57 9.03 15.11
CA VAL A 13 2.37 8.62 13.95
C VAL A 13 3.10 7.30 14.21
N ASP A 14 3.63 7.10 15.41
CA ASP A 14 4.34 5.87 15.76
C ASP A 14 3.41 4.66 15.73
N GLU A 15 2.20 4.83 16.23
CA GLU A 15 1.21 3.76 16.25
C GLU A 15 0.75 3.40 14.85
N ILE A 16 0.48 4.39 13.99
CA ILE A 16 0.03 4.13 12.62
C ILE A 16 1.11 3.44 11.80
N ILE A 17 2.37 3.82 11.96
CA ILE A 17 3.49 3.17 11.27
C ILE A 17 3.62 1.72 11.74
N ALA A 18 3.53 1.48 13.04
CA ALA A 18 3.59 0.12 13.58
C ALA A 18 2.47 -0.77 13.02
N ILE A 19 1.26 -0.24 12.92
CA ILE A 19 0.12 -0.96 12.32
C ILE A 19 0.37 -1.23 10.84
N PHE A 20 0.82 -0.23 10.11
CA PHE A 20 1.07 -0.30 8.67
C PHE A 20 2.15 -1.34 8.33
N GLU A 21 3.20 -1.41 9.12
CA GLU A 21 4.34 -2.28 8.85
C GLU A 21 4.17 -3.73 9.32
N ASN A 22 3.21 -4.02 10.18
CA ASN A 22 3.02 -5.36 10.71
C ASN A 22 2.15 -6.22 9.77
N PRO A 23 2.72 -7.25 9.14
CA PRO A 23 1.96 -8.09 8.20
C PRO A 23 0.79 -8.83 8.84
N GLU A 24 0.79 -9.05 10.15
CA GLU A 24 -0.34 -9.69 10.86
C GLU A 24 -1.60 -8.83 10.83
N ASN A 25 -1.46 -7.52 10.59
CA ASN A 25 -2.59 -6.61 10.50
C ASN A 25 -3.25 -6.57 9.11
N LEU A 26 -2.61 -7.15 8.08
CA LEU A 26 -3.11 -7.10 6.71
C LEU A 26 -4.55 -7.61 6.59
N LYS A 27 -4.90 -8.67 7.31
CA LYS A 27 -6.27 -9.22 7.32
C LYS A 27 -7.33 -8.20 7.75
N HIS A 28 -6.93 -7.16 8.49
CA HIS A 28 -7.84 -6.14 9.00
C HIS A 28 -8.05 -4.97 8.04
N TRP A 29 -7.07 -4.68 7.18
CA TRP A 29 -7.20 -3.52 6.29
C TRP A 29 -6.93 -3.82 4.81
N GLN A 30 -6.34 -4.98 4.50
CA GLN A 30 -6.18 -5.47 3.12
C GLN A 30 -6.60 -6.94 3.03
N PRO A 31 -7.91 -7.25 3.26
CA PRO A 31 -8.38 -8.64 3.29
C PRO A 31 -8.26 -9.36 1.94
N ASP A 32 -8.07 -8.61 0.86
CA ASP A 32 -7.87 -9.21 -0.48
C ASP A 32 -6.51 -9.90 -0.60
N ILE A 33 -5.56 -9.61 0.27
CA ILE A 33 -4.28 -10.31 0.31
C ILE A 33 -4.49 -11.66 0.98
N LYS A 34 -4.39 -12.74 0.19
CA LYS A 34 -4.65 -14.11 0.65
C LYS A 34 -3.42 -14.81 1.19
N SER A 35 -2.22 -14.42 0.73
CA SER A 35 -0.98 -14.94 1.30
C SER A 35 0.12 -13.90 1.23
N PHE A 36 1.04 -14.01 2.19
CA PHE A 36 2.18 -13.14 2.34
C PHE A 36 3.39 -14.03 2.62
N THR A 37 4.30 -14.15 1.65
CA THR A 37 5.48 -15.01 1.76
C THR A 37 6.74 -14.17 1.67
N HIS A 38 7.46 -14.06 2.77
CA HIS A 38 8.74 -13.36 2.80
C HIS A 38 9.80 -14.16 2.02
N LEU A 39 10.46 -13.54 1.04
CA LEU A 39 11.41 -14.20 0.16
C LEU A 39 12.86 -13.90 0.50
N LYS A 40 13.18 -12.62 0.79
CA LYS A 40 14.56 -12.23 1.13
C LYS A 40 14.60 -10.88 1.83
N GLY A 41 15.75 -10.58 2.43
CA GLY A 41 16.00 -9.33 3.14
C GLY A 41 15.38 -9.33 4.54
N ASP A 42 15.59 -8.23 5.26
CA ASP A 42 14.98 -8.04 6.57
C ASP A 42 13.61 -7.40 6.39
N LEU A 43 12.59 -8.01 6.95
CA LEU A 43 11.20 -7.58 6.81
C LEU A 43 11.05 -6.09 7.14
N GLY A 44 10.43 -5.33 6.22
CA GLY A 44 10.21 -3.90 6.37
C GLY A 44 11.41 -3.02 6.05
N GLN A 45 12.59 -3.58 5.79
CA GLN A 45 13.80 -2.82 5.48
C GLN A 45 14.06 -2.75 3.98
N PRO A 46 14.78 -1.73 3.49
CA PRO A 46 15.13 -1.63 2.07
C PRO A 46 15.75 -2.93 1.54
N GLY A 47 15.28 -3.39 0.38
CA GLY A 47 15.70 -4.63 -0.23
C GLY A 47 14.88 -5.85 0.17
N ALA A 48 14.00 -5.75 1.16
CA ALA A 48 13.10 -6.85 1.51
C ALA A 48 12.14 -7.13 0.35
N VAL A 49 11.96 -8.41 0.05
CA VAL A 49 11.09 -8.87 -1.04
C VAL A 49 10.08 -9.86 -0.50
N THR A 50 8.82 -9.65 -0.82
CA THR A 50 7.70 -10.47 -0.39
C THR A 50 6.83 -10.83 -1.59
N ARG A 51 6.37 -12.08 -1.63
CA ARG A 51 5.38 -12.53 -2.60
C ARG A 51 3.99 -12.41 -1.99
N LEU A 52 3.07 -11.79 -2.71
CA LEU A 52 1.69 -11.64 -2.31
C LEU A 52 0.79 -12.37 -3.30
N LYS A 53 -0.23 -13.05 -2.79
CA LYS A 53 -1.36 -13.51 -3.59
C LYS A 53 -2.55 -12.63 -3.24
N VAL A 54 -3.10 -11.97 -4.24
CA VAL A 54 -4.15 -10.98 -4.06
C VAL A 54 -5.39 -11.42 -4.81
N ASP A 55 -6.51 -11.44 -4.11
CA ASP A 55 -7.79 -11.80 -4.70
C ASP A 55 -8.39 -10.57 -5.39
N MET A 56 -8.35 -10.58 -6.71
CA MET A 56 -8.98 -9.56 -7.54
C MET A 56 -10.39 -10.03 -7.90
N ILE A 57 -11.25 -9.09 -8.32
CA ILE A 57 -12.67 -9.37 -8.56
C ILE A 57 -12.89 -10.58 -9.48
N ILE A 58 -12.03 -10.75 -10.50
CA ILE A 58 -12.20 -11.80 -11.52
C ILE A 58 -11.32 -13.01 -11.23
N ARG A 59 -10.14 -12.79 -10.65
CA ARG A 59 -9.15 -13.85 -10.42
C ARG A 59 -8.16 -13.46 -9.33
N GLU A 60 -7.46 -14.46 -8.81
CA GLU A 60 -6.31 -14.26 -7.95
C GLU A 60 -5.09 -13.90 -8.81
N ILE A 61 -4.31 -12.90 -8.39
CA ILE A 61 -3.04 -12.56 -9.02
C ILE A 61 -1.91 -12.68 -8.02
N GLU A 62 -0.72 -12.98 -8.54
CA GLU A 62 0.50 -13.01 -7.76
C GLU A 62 1.30 -11.76 -8.07
N MET A 63 1.80 -11.09 -7.02
CA MET A 63 2.66 -9.93 -7.17
C MET A 63 3.84 -10.00 -6.20
N THR A 64 4.90 -9.26 -6.53
CA THR A 64 6.08 -9.13 -5.71
C THR A 64 6.16 -7.73 -5.15
N GLU A 65 6.26 -7.62 -3.83
CA GLU A 65 6.49 -6.36 -3.13
C GLU A 65 7.97 -6.24 -2.80
N THR A 66 8.57 -5.11 -3.16
CA THR A 66 9.95 -4.78 -2.77
C THR A 66 9.94 -3.49 -1.98
N VAL A 67 10.57 -3.48 -0.82
CA VAL A 67 10.80 -2.25 -0.06
C VAL A 67 11.96 -1.51 -0.73
N ILE A 68 11.68 -0.35 -1.33
CA ILE A 68 12.68 0.46 -2.03
C ILE A 68 13.43 1.34 -1.04
N SER A 69 12.71 2.02 -0.16
CA SER A 69 13.32 2.88 0.87
C SER A 69 12.40 2.99 2.08
N ARG A 70 13.02 3.27 3.22
CA ARG A 70 12.30 3.49 4.47
C ARG A 70 12.96 4.62 5.23
N ASN A 71 12.29 5.75 5.30
CA ASN A 71 12.71 6.94 6.03
C ASN A 71 11.50 7.49 6.79
N VAL A 72 11.14 6.83 7.89
CA VAL A 72 9.95 7.18 8.65
C VAL A 72 10.17 8.41 9.52
N PRO A 73 9.17 9.28 9.69
CA PRO A 73 7.81 9.18 9.14
C PRO A 73 7.66 9.74 7.73
N ASP A 74 8.72 10.27 7.12
CA ASP A 74 8.67 11.04 5.88
C ASP A 74 8.18 10.20 4.70
N ALA A 75 8.75 9.00 4.50
CA ALA A 75 8.31 8.15 3.43
C ALA A 75 8.72 6.68 3.60
N ILE A 76 7.80 5.79 3.21
CA ILE A 76 8.08 4.38 2.94
C ILE A 76 7.72 4.18 1.48
N VAL A 77 8.69 3.78 0.66
CA VAL A 77 8.49 3.55 -0.77
C VAL A 77 8.48 2.05 -1.05
N LEU A 78 7.38 1.57 -1.59
CA LEU A 78 7.16 0.17 -1.94
C LEU A 78 6.96 0.05 -3.45
N LYS A 79 7.50 -1.02 -4.03
CA LYS A 79 7.29 -1.35 -5.43
C LYS A 79 6.55 -2.68 -5.53
N TYR A 80 5.45 -2.68 -6.27
CA TYR A 80 4.66 -3.87 -6.54
C TYR A 80 4.78 -4.23 -8.01
N GLU A 81 5.12 -5.48 -8.29
CA GLU A 81 5.28 -5.98 -9.65
C GLU A 81 4.39 -7.17 -9.89
N ALA A 82 3.58 -7.08 -10.94
CA ALA A 82 2.78 -8.17 -11.47
C ALA A 82 2.95 -8.19 -12.99
N ASP A 83 2.41 -9.21 -13.65
CA ASP A 83 2.55 -9.34 -15.09
C ASP A 83 1.96 -8.11 -15.82
N GLY A 84 2.83 -7.40 -16.53
CA GLY A 84 2.46 -6.20 -17.30
C GLY A 84 2.22 -4.94 -16.47
N VAL A 85 2.47 -4.96 -15.15
CA VAL A 85 2.18 -3.80 -14.28
C VAL A 85 3.29 -3.63 -13.25
N VAL A 86 3.75 -2.39 -13.09
CA VAL A 86 4.61 -2.00 -11.98
C VAL A 86 3.97 -0.81 -11.29
N ASN A 87 3.81 -0.89 -9.97
CA ASN A 87 3.28 0.22 -9.16
C ASN A 87 4.31 0.61 -8.10
N THR A 88 4.75 1.85 -8.12
CA THR A 88 5.57 2.42 -7.06
C THR A 88 4.68 3.28 -6.17
N VAL A 89 4.66 2.95 -4.89
CA VAL A 89 3.80 3.60 -3.90
C VAL A 89 4.67 4.30 -2.88
N THR A 90 4.47 5.61 -2.72
CA THR A 90 5.12 6.40 -1.69
C THR A 90 4.11 6.68 -0.59
N ASN A 91 4.38 6.18 0.61
CA ASN A 91 3.56 6.38 1.80
C ASN A 91 4.25 7.39 2.71
N SER A 92 3.58 8.50 3.00
CA SER A 92 4.09 9.55 3.89
C SER A 92 3.14 9.73 5.06
N PHE A 93 3.71 9.95 6.25
CA PHE A 93 2.94 10.11 7.48
C PHE A 93 3.27 11.48 8.08
N ILE A 94 2.28 12.37 8.09
CA ILE A 94 2.43 13.76 8.52
C ILE A 94 1.80 13.93 9.88
N VAL A 95 2.60 14.33 10.87
CA VAL A 95 2.11 14.58 12.23
C VAL A 95 1.30 15.87 12.24
N LEU A 96 0.02 15.78 12.56
CA LEU A 96 -0.87 16.94 12.71
C LEU A 96 -1.02 17.33 14.19
N ALA A 97 -0.98 16.34 15.07
CA ALA A 97 -1.07 16.50 16.51
C ALA A 97 -0.53 15.23 17.17
N PRO A 98 -0.32 15.18 18.50
CA PRO A 98 0.21 13.97 19.16
C PRO A 98 -0.59 12.69 18.88
N SER A 99 -1.90 12.82 18.70
CA SER A 99 -2.81 11.69 18.39
C SER A 99 -3.55 11.88 17.07
N LYS A 100 -2.91 12.52 16.09
CA LYS A 100 -3.53 12.75 14.79
C LYS A 100 -2.46 12.77 13.71
N THR A 101 -2.63 11.90 12.71
CA THR A 101 -1.67 11.70 11.61
C THR A 101 -2.41 11.77 10.29
N LYS A 102 -1.82 12.47 9.32
CA LYS A 102 -2.28 12.43 7.93
C LYS A 102 -1.43 11.43 7.15
N TRP A 103 -2.07 10.42 6.58
CA TRP A 103 -1.42 9.45 5.71
C TRP A 103 -1.66 9.86 4.26
N VAL A 104 -0.57 10.06 3.53
CA VAL A 104 -0.59 10.40 2.10
C VAL A 104 -0.04 9.21 1.33
N MET A 105 -0.75 8.79 0.31
CA MET A 105 -0.38 7.67 -0.53
C MET A 105 -0.32 8.12 -1.99
N ASN A 106 0.89 8.15 -2.55
CA ASN A 106 1.12 8.49 -3.94
C ASN A 106 1.40 7.22 -4.73
N ASN A 107 0.60 6.98 -5.76
CA ASN A 107 0.70 5.81 -6.62
C ASN A 107 1.20 6.20 -8.00
N HIS A 108 2.18 5.45 -8.50
CA HIS A 108 2.69 5.62 -9.86
C HIS A 108 2.70 4.25 -10.55
N PHE A 109 1.74 4.04 -11.44
CA PHE A 109 1.61 2.81 -12.24
C PHE A 109 2.28 2.97 -13.58
N THR A 110 3.04 1.95 -13.99
CA THR A 110 3.58 1.79 -15.33
C THR A 110 3.02 0.49 -15.89
N PHE A 111 2.42 0.55 -17.07
CA PHE A 111 1.83 -0.59 -17.75
C PHE A 111 2.64 -0.94 -18.98
N ALA A 112 2.79 -2.24 -19.24
CA ALA A 112 3.51 -2.75 -20.43
C ALA A 112 2.59 -3.64 -21.26
N GLY A 113 2.94 -3.78 -22.55
CA GLY A 113 2.20 -4.62 -23.48
C GLY A 113 0.74 -4.19 -23.62
N PHE A 114 -0.15 -5.17 -23.62
CA PHE A 114 -1.59 -4.94 -23.79
C PHE A 114 -2.20 -4.04 -22.71
N MET A 115 -1.71 -4.16 -21.48
CA MET A 115 -2.21 -3.35 -20.34
C MET A 115 -2.01 -1.85 -20.54
N LYS A 116 -1.04 -1.45 -21.37
CA LYS A 116 -0.77 -0.04 -21.67
C LYS A 116 -1.99 0.66 -22.28
N PHE A 117 -2.79 -0.05 -23.05
CA PHE A 117 -3.97 0.52 -23.69
C PHE A 117 -5.21 0.56 -22.79
N ALA A 118 -5.22 -0.27 -21.76
CA ALA A 118 -6.36 -0.39 -20.85
C ALA A 118 -6.29 0.55 -19.64
N SER A 119 -5.13 1.21 -19.42
CA SER A 119 -4.86 1.93 -18.16
C SER A 119 -5.67 3.22 -17.97
N GLY A 120 -6.00 3.94 -19.04
CA GLY A 120 -6.67 5.24 -18.94
C GLY A 120 -8.00 5.20 -18.16
N PRO A 121 -8.94 4.31 -18.53
CA PRO A 121 -10.23 4.21 -17.82
C PRO A 121 -10.12 3.67 -16.40
N LEU A 122 -8.99 3.08 -16.03
CA LEU A 122 -8.82 2.43 -14.73
C LEU A 122 -8.45 3.39 -13.58
N LYS A 123 -7.97 4.58 -13.91
CA LYS A 123 -7.49 5.53 -12.88
C LYS A 123 -8.54 5.84 -11.81
N PRO A 124 -9.79 6.21 -12.15
CA PRO A 124 -10.81 6.47 -11.12
C PRO A 124 -11.12 5.25 -10.27
N ILE A 125 -11.11 4.07 -10.88
CA ILE A 125 -11.39 2.80 -10.20
C ILE A 125 -10.28 2.50 -9.19
N PHE A 126 -9.02 2.61 -9.61
CA PHE A 126 -7.86 2.38 -8.75
C PHE A 126 -7.77 3.40 -7.62
N ARG A 127 -8.03 4.67 -7.93
CA ARG A 127 -8.04 5.74 -6.93
C ARG A 127 -9.08 5.48 -5.85
N LYS A 128 -10.28 5.09 -6.24
CA LYS A 128 -11.34 4.74 -5.30
C LYS A 128 -10.98 3.54 -4.45
N LYS A 129 -10.44 2.48 -5.07
CA LYS A 129 -10.01 1.28 -4.36
C LYS A 129 -8.93 1.59 -3.32
N THR A 130 -7.97 2.42 -3.68
CA THR A 130 -6.93 2.87 -2.75
C THR A 130 -7.53 3.62 -1.57
N TYR A 131 -8.45 4.53 -1.83
CA TYR A 131 -9.11 5.28 -0.75
C TYR A 131 -9.92 4.37 0.17
N ASP A 132 -10.61 3.40 -0.39
CA ASP A 132 -11.37 2.42 0.41
C ASP A 132 -10.43 1.60 1.31
N THR A 133 -9.26 1.22 0.81
CA THR A 133 -8.22 0.55 1.59
C THR A 133 -7.72 1.44 2.73
N MET A 134 -7.48 2.71 2.45
CA MET A 134 -7.04 3.68 3.47
C MET A 134 -8.11 3.85 4.57
N LYS A 135 -9.38 3.87 4.19
CA LYS A 135 -10.48 3.92 5.16
C LYS A 135 -10.52 2.68 6.06
N GLN A 136 -10.18 1.51 5.52
CA GLN A 136 -10.11 0.27 6.31
C GLN A 136 -9.00 0.36 7.36
N LEU A 137 -7.83 0.86 7.00
CA LEU A 137 -6.75 1.07 7.98
C LEU A 137 -7.16 2.06 9.05
N LYS A 138 -7.76 3.18 8.66
CA LYS A 138 -8.26 4.19 9.61
C LYS A 138 -9.25 3.55 10.60
N LYS A 139 -10.22 2.81 10.10
CA LYS A 139 -11.22 2.16 10.94
C LYS A 139 -10.56 1.19 11.92
N PHE A 140 -9.63 0.38 11.46
CA PHE A 140 -8.91 -0.56 12.31
C PHE A 140 -8.08 0.15 13.37
N ALA A 141 -7.30 1.15 12.95
CA ALA A 141 -6.40 1.89 13.85
C ALA A 141 -7.18 2.62 14.95
N GLU A 142 -8.29 3.25 14.61
CA GLU A 142 -9.09 4.04 15.56
C GLU A 142 -9.96 3.16 16.48
N SER A 143 -10.13 1.89 16.16
CA SER A 143 -10.92 0.95 16.98
C SER A 143 -10.08 0.21 18.03
N ARG A 144 -8.79 0.38 18.03
CA ARG A 144 -7.86 -0.33 18.93
C ARG A 144 -7.80 0.31 20.30
#